data_783d86a85c29535c9068afaa85e1a8d4
#
_entry.id   783d86a85c29535c9068afaa85e1a8d4
#
_cell.length_a   1.000
_cell.length_b   1.000
_cell.length_c   1.000
_cell.angle_alpha   90.00
_cell.angle_beta   90.00
_cell.angle_gamma   90.00
#
_symmetry.space_group_name_H-M   'P 1'
#
loop_
_entity.id
_entity.type
_entity.pdbx_description
1 polymer ?
#
loop_
_entity_poly.entity_id
_entity_poly.type
_entity_poly.pdbx_seq_one_letter_code
_entity_poly.pdbx_strand_id
1 'polypeptide(L)'
;MKRVLFIGNSFTYFNDMPLLFEQLSNDAGFDVHAVSVTKGGWYLNQFADPENDMGKELRSVYPRHQWDYIVLQDQSFNPAGNPEDFLDSVQSLRALMPEGRLVFYQTWPYEANTSKLASAKISYDDMYATLRDAYAKAAREFDGLLVPVGDGFHLIRQRKPEFSLYMPDAFHPNLAGSYLAACLFFGRLSGLSPLMLSTPKKLDAYKAQYLREIAQELLTR
;
A
#
# COMPACT_ATOMS: atom_id res chain seq x y z
N MET A 1 14.31 -15.99 5.39
CA MET A 1 12.89 -15.64 5.19
C MET A 1 12.57 -14.35 5.94
N LYS A 2 12.12 -13.31 5.23
CA LYS A 2 11.65 -12.04 5.81
C LYS A 2 10.19 -12.17 6.22
N ARG A 3 9.79 -11.57 7.35
CA ARG A 3 8.39 -11.54 7.80
C ARG A 3 7.83 -10.15 7.67
N VAL A 4 6.68 -10.04 6.99
CA VAL A 4 6.00 -8.78 6.69
C VAL A 4 4.59 -8.82 7.24
N LEU A 5 4.27 -7.90 8.16
CA LEU A 5 2.93 -7.72 8.69
C LEU A 5 2.24 -6.55 7.96
N PHE A 6 1.13 -6.83 7.29
CA PHE A 6 0.30 -5.82 6.64
C PHE A 6 -0.87 -5.43 7.54
N ILE A 7 -0.99 -4.14 7.82
CA ILE A 7 -2.10 -3.55 8.57
C ILE A 7 -2.76 -2.51 7.68
N GLY A 8 -4.06 -2.67 7.44
CA GLY A 8 -4.79 -1.76 6.56
C GLY A 8 -6.20 -2.24 6.24
N ASN A 9 -6.73 -1.77 5.14
CA ASN A 9 -8.11 -2.06 4.74
C ASN A 9 -8.18 -2.68 3.33
N SER A 10 -9.31 -2.47 2.63
CA SER A 10 -9.53 -3.04 1.30
C SER A 10 -8.46 -2.63 0.27
N PHE A 11 -7.82 -1.49 0.41
CA PHE A 11 -6.72 -1.08 -0.47
C PHE A 11 -5.50 -2.00 -0.33
N THR A 12 -5.32 -2.61 0.83
CA THR A 12 -4.29 -3.61 1.09
C THR A 12 -4.67 -5.00 0.57
N TYR A 13 -5.89 -5.49 0.87
CA TYR A 13 -6.21 -6.90 0.61
C TYR A 13 -6.87 -7.19 -0.74
N PHE A 14 -7.34 -6.19 -1.50
CA PHE A 14 -7.95 -6.46 -2.81
C PHE A 14 -7.00 -7.27 -3.72
N ASN A 15 -7.57 -8.21 -4.45
CA ASN A 15 -6.86 -9.19 -5.30
C ASN A 15 -5.79 -9.99 -4.53
N ASP A 16 -5.98 -10.20 -3.22
CA ASP A 16 -5.03 -10.89 -2.34
C ASP A 16 -3.61 -10.32 -2.44
N MET A 17 -3.47 -8.98 -2.51
CA MET A 17 -2.19 -8.31 -2.81
C MET A 17 -1.05 -8.73 -1.89
N PRO A 18 -1.20 -8.90 -0.56
CA PRO A 18 -0.11 -9.40 0.29
C PRO A 18 0.35 -10.81 -0.09
N LEU A 19 -0.58 -11.71 -0.42
CA LEU A 19 -0.25 -13.06 -0.89
C LEU A 19 0.36 -13.03 -2.30
N LEU A 20 -0.14 -12.17 -3.18
CA LEU A 20 0.45 -11.96 -4.51
C LEU A 20 1.90 -11.47 -4.39
N PHE A 21 2.17 -10.51 -3.52
CA PHE A 21 3.53 -10.04 -3.22
C PHE A 21 4.41 -11.18 -2.70
N GLU A 22 3.92 -11.99 -1.73
CA GLU A 22 4.65 -13.13 -1.20
C GLU A 22 5.03 -14.13 -2.31
N GLN A 23 4.05 -14.57 -3.12
CA GLN A 23 4.26 -15.54 -4.19
C GLN A 23 5.27 -15.04 -5.22
N LEU A 24 5.09 -13.82 -5.73
CA LEU A 24 5.99 -13.22 -6.72
C LEU A 24 7.42 -13.04 -6.17
N SER A 25 7.53 -12.66 -4.90
CA SER A 25 8.82 -12.46 -4.23
C SER A 25 9.57 -13.78 -4.05
N ASN A 26 8.88 -14.82 -3.60
CA ASN A 26 9.47 -16.14 -3.40
C ASN A 26 9.89 -16.77 -4.73
N ASP A 27 9.07 -16.64 -5.78
CA ASP A 27 9.42 -17.08 -7.14
C ASP A 27 10.66 -16.36 -7.69
N ALA A 28 10.87 -15.11 -7.30
CA ALA A 28 12.02 -14.29 -7.68
C ALA A 28 13.25 -14.45 -6.75
N GLY A 29 13.20 -15.34 -5.75
CA GLY A 29 14.31 -15.63 -4.85
C GLY A 29 14.41 -14.68 -3.63
N PHE A 30 13.43 -13.83 -3.40
CA PHE A 30 13.31 -13.06 -2.16
C PHE A 30 12.35 -13.77 -1.20
N ASP A 31 12.91 -14.59 -0.32
CA ASP A 31 12.18 -15.44 0.62
C ASP A 31 11.45 -14.59 1.68
N VAL A 32 10.11 -14.48 1.54
CA VAL A 32 9.26 -13.64 2.37
C VAL A 32 7.98 -14.40 2.78
N HIS A 33 7.48 -14.09 3.98
CA HIS A 33 6.18 -14.54 4.48
C HIS A 33 5.35 -13.32 4.89
N ALA A 34 4.19 -13.15 4.27
CA ALA A 34 3.26 -12.05 4.50
C ALA A 34 2.09 -12.48 5.38
N VAL A 35 1.83 -11.72 6.43
CA VAL A 35 0.65 -11.88 7.30
C VAL A 35 -0.15 -10.59 7.25
N SER A 36 -1.47 -10.67 7.28
CA SER A 36 -2.35 -9.51 7.20
C SER A 36 -3.30 -9.45 8.38
N VAL A 37 -3.43 -8.26 8.97
CA VAL A 37 -4.50 -7.88 9.88
C VAL A 37 -5.24 -6.72 9.21
N THR A 38 -6.34 -7.03 8.53
CA THR A 38 -7.01 -6.08 7.62
C THR A 38 -8.53 -6.11 7.76
N LYS A 39 -9.17 -4.94 7.65
CA LYS A 39 -10.64 -4.84 7.65
C LYS A 39 -11.11 -3.70 6.75
N GLY A 40 -12.09 -3.99 5.88
CA GLY A 40 -12.60 -3.03 4.89
C GLY A 40 -13.08 -1.72 5.48
N GLY A 41 -12.64 -0.59 4.91
CA GLY A 41 -13.03 0.77 5.31
C GLY A 41 -12.43 1.27 6.62
N TRP A 42 -11.56 0.50 7.27
CA TRP A 42 -11.00 0.86 8.58
C TRP A 42 -9.85 1.86 8.48
N TYR A 43 -9.74 2.64 9.56
CA TYR A 43 -8.67 3.61 9.83
C TYR A 43 -7.60 2.98 10.72
N LEU A 44 -6.37 3.47 10.67
CA LEU A 44 -5.27 2.94 11.47
C LEU A 44 -5.50 3.07 12.98
N ASN A 45 -6.16 4.14 13.45
CA ASN A 45 -6.48 4.32 14.86
C ASN A 45 -7.35 3.18 15.42
N GLN A 46 -8.22 2.60 14.59
CA GLN A 46 -9.09 1.48 15.01
C GLN A 46 -8.30 0.19 15.24
N PHE A 47 -7.18 -0.02 14.55
CA PHE A 47 -6.26 -1.14 14.83
C PHE A 47 -5.43 -0.91 16.09
N ALA A 48 -5.20 0.33 16.47
CA ALA A 48 -4.52 0.68 17.73
C ALA A 48 -5.43 0.47 18.97
N ASP A 49 -6.75 0.57 18.81
CA ASP A 49 -7.72 0.45 19.89
C ASP A 49 -7.89 -1.01 20.38
N PRO A 50 -7.59 -1.30 21.67
CA PRO A 50 -7.70 -2.64 22.23
C PRO A 50 -9.14 -3.16 22.34
N GLU A 51 -10.14 -2.31 22.28
CA GLU A 51 -11.55 -2.72 22.38
C GLU A 51 -12.10 -3.20 21.03
N ASN A 52 -11.52 -2.79 19.93
CA ASN A 52 -11.89 -3.23 18.58
C ASN A 52 -11.41 -4.66 18.28
N ASP A 53 -12.18 -5.40 17.47
CA ASP A 53 -11.86 -6.77 17.08
C ASP A 53 -10.47 -6.86 16.39
N MET A 54 -10.19 -5.94 15.45
CA MET A 54 -8.90 -5.93 14.75
C MET A 54 -7.75 -5.46 15.65
N GLY A 55 -8.02 -4.59 16.62
CA GLY A 55 -7.03 -4.22 17.63
C GLY A 55 -6.69 -5.39 18.56
N LYS A 56 -7.68 -6.23 18.91
CA LYS A 56 -7.47 -7.50 19.62
C LYS A 56 -6.70 -8.50 18.78
N GLU A 57 -7.06 -8.63 17.49
CA GLU A 57 -6.37 -9.51 16.54
C GLU A 57 -4.92 -9.09 16.37
N LEU A 58 -4.65 -7.80 16.16
CA LEU A 58 -3.28 -7.28 16.03
C LEU A 58 -2.42 -7.61 17.25
N ARG A 59 -2.95 -7.42 18.47
CA ARG A 59 -2.27 -7.78 19.72
C ARG A 59 -2.05 -9.28 19.90
N SER A 60 -2.88 -10.10 19.27
CA SER A 60 -2.71 -11.56 19.22
C SER A 60 -1.68 -11.98 18.17
N VAL A 61 -1.62 -11.31 17.03
CA VAL A 61 -0.74 -11.67 15.90
C VAL A 61 0.67 -11.14 16.10
N TYR A 62 0.82 -9.88 16.48
CA TYR A 62 2.12 -9.21 16.57
C TYR A 62 3.14 -9.96 17.43
N PRO A 63 2.86 -10.44 18.66
CA PRO A 63 3.85 -11.10 19.51
C PRO A 63 4.23 -12.52 19.06
N ARG A 64 3.57 -13.09 18.05
CA ARG A 64 3.85 -14.46 17.59
C ARG A 64 5.15 -14.58 16.79
N HIS A 65 5.64 -13.45 16.23
CA HIS A 65 6.79 -13.43 15.35
C HIS A 65 7.66 -12.21 15.60
N GLN A 66 8.94 -12.33 15.24
CA GLN A 66 9.78 -11.16 14.99
C GLN A 66 9.51 -10.69 13.56
N TRP A 67 9.13 -9.43 13.42
CA TRP A 67 8.77 -8.82 12.13
C TRP A 67 9.96 -8.03 11.58
N ASP A 68 10.33 -8.29 10.32
CA ASP A 68 11.30 -7.45 9.62
C ASP A 68 10.66 -6.13 9.19
N TYR A 69 9.40 -6.23 8.71
CA TYR A 69 8.64 -5.08 8.21
C TYR A 69 7.21 -5.08 8.74
N ILE A 70 6.73 -3.88 9.07
CA ILE A 70 5.34 -3.61 9.43
C ILE A 70 4.79 -2.58 8.45
N VAL A 71 3.89 -3.02 7.59
CA VAL A 71 3.26 -2.18 6.56
C VAL A 71 2.01 -1.52 7.12
N LEU A 72 1.95 -0.20 7.02
CA LEU A 72 0.81 0.60 7.46
C LEU A 72 0.15 1.27 6.25
N GLN A 73 -1.16 1.03 6.08
CA GLN A 73 -2.02 1.67 5.08
C GLN A 73 -3.29 2.16 5.78
N ASP A 74 -3.52 3.46 5.74
CA ASP A 74 -4.69 4.07 6.36
C ASP A 74 -5.89 4.15 5.40
N GLN A 75 -7.05 4.55 5.91
CA GLN A 75 -8.25 4.75 5.12
C GLN A 75 -7.96 5.71 3.94
N SER A 76 -8.51 5.38 2.79
CA SER A 76 -8.15 5.97 1.48
C SER A 76 -8.05 7.49 1.43
N PHE A 77 -8.87 8.22 2.21
CA PHE A 77 -8.90 9.67 2.24
C PHE A 77 -8.31 10.27 3.54
N ASN A 78 -8.17 9.46 4.62
CA ASN A 78 -7.75 9.99 5.92
C ASN A 78 -6.41 10.73 5.89
N PRO A 79 -5.34 10.21 5.26
CA PRO A 79 -4.07 10.94 5.21
C PRO A 79 -4.16 12.28 4.45
N ALA A 80 -5.12 12.40 3.49
CA ALA A 80 -5.36 13.64 2.77
C ALA A 80 -6.27 14.61 3.55
N GLY A 81 -7.31 14.09 4.20
CA GLY A 81 -8.31 14.90 4.89
C GLY A 81 -7.94 15.26 6.33
N ASN A 82 -7.22 14.37 7.02
CA ASN A 82 -6.84 14.49 8.43
C ASN A 82 -5.40 14.00 8.65
N PRO A 83 -4.38 14.68 8.12
CA PRO A 83 -3.00 14.22 8.18
C PRO A 83 -2.44 14.11 9.61
N GLU A 84 -2.95 14.88 10.57
CA GLU A 84 -2.56 14.78 11.98
C GLU A 84 -3.10 13.49 12.60
N ASP A 85 -4.38 13.16 12.40
CA ASP A 85 -4.98 11.90 12.86
C ASP A 85 -4.25 10.67 12.29
N PHE A 86 -3.83 10.76 11.03
CA PHE A 86 -3.00 9.72 10.42
C PHE A 86 -1.67 9.54 11.17
N LEU A 87 -0.94 10.63 11.48
CA LEU A 87 0.34 10.56 12.19
C LEU A 87 0.17 10.08 13.64
N ASP A 88 -0.87 10.52 14.34
CA ASP A 88 -1.20 10.08 15.69
C ASP A 88 -1.53 8.58 15.71
N SER A 89 -2.21 8.10 14.68
CA SER A 89 -2.50 6.67 14.49
C SER A 89 -1.21 5.86 14.29
N VAL A 90 -0.29 6.35 13.46
CA VAL A 90 1.05 5.74 13.27
C VAL A 90 1.82 5.72 14.58
N GLN A 91 1.84 6.82 15.34
CA GLN A 91 2.50 6.91 16.66
C GLN A 91 1.94 5.87 17.63
N SER A 92 0.62 5.73 17.68
CA SER A 92 -0.06 4.76 18.57
C SER A 92 0.29 3.32 18.19
N LEU A 93 0.30 3.01 16.89
CA LEU A 93 0.70 1.69 16.40
C LEU A 93 2.19 1.42 16.61
N ARG A 94 3.06 2.43 16.46
CA ARG A 94 4.50 2.29 16.74
C ARG A 94 4.74 2.00 18.22
N ALA A 95 4.01 2.64 19.12
CA ALA A 95 4.10 2.38 20.56
C ALA A 95 3.66 0.94 20.91
N LEU A 96 2.63 0.42 20.21
CA LEU A 96 2.17 -0.97 20.35
C LEU A 96 3.16 -1.97 19.76
N MET A 97 3.84 -1.60 18.67
CA MET A 97 4.71 -2.48 17.88
C MET A 97 6.12 -1.84 17.77
N PRO A 98 6.93 -1.86 18.83
CA PRO A 98 8.23 -1.19 18.86
C PRO A 98 9.28 -1.83 17.95
N GLU A 99 9.11 -3.13 17.62
CA GLU A 99 10.04 -3.87 16.78
C GLU A 99 9.53 -4.00 15.33
N GLY A 100 10.43 -4.11 14.40
CA GLY A 100 10.15 -4.14 12.96
C GLY A 100 10.24 -2.76 12.30
N ARG A 101 10.75 -2.71 11.08
CA ARG A 101 10.83 -1.46 10.31
C ARG A 101 9.47 -1.09 9.76
N LEU A 102 9.02 0.14 9.99
CA LEU A 102 7.78 0.63 9.40
C LEU A 102 7.92 0.81 7.90
N VAL A 103 6.86 0.44 7.19
CA VAL A 103 6.73 0.59 5.74
C VAL A 103 5.40 1.27 5.45
N PHE A 104 5.43 2.41 4.81
CA PHE A 104 4.26 3.20 4.50
C PHE A 104 3.76 2.86 3.10
N TYR A 105 2.58 2.26 3.03
CA TYR A 105 1.90 1.93 1.79
C TYR A 105 1.12 3.17 1.32
N GLN A 106 1.76 4.02 0.52
CA GLN A 106 1.13 5.22 -0.03
C GLN A 106 -0.08 4.83 -0.89
N THR A 107 -1.25 5.29 -0.47
CA THR A 107 -2.48 5.11 -1.23
C THR A 107 -2.56 6.08 -2.42
N TRP A 108 -3.59 5.94 -3.24
CA TRP A 108 -3.82 6.69 -4.46
C TRP A 108 -5.14 7.47 -4.38
N PRO A 109 -5.30 8.53 -5.19
CA PRO A 109 -6.56 9.26 -5.29
C PRO A 109 -7.69 8.37 -5.82
N TYR A 110 -8.92 8.74 -5.56
CA TYR A 110 -10.06 8.20 -6.30
C TYR A 110 -9.92 8.54 -7.79
N GLU A 111 -10.47 7.69 -8.67
CA GLU A 111 -10.38 7.91 -10.11
C GLU A 111 -10.99 9.28 -10.48
N ALA A 112 -10.38 9.97 -11.45
CA ALA A 112 -10.78 11.31 -11.83
C ALA A 112 -12.22 11.37 -12.35
N ASN A 113 -12.90 12.49 -12.11
CA ASN A 113 -14.27 12.77 -12.53
C ASN A 113 -15.34 11.85 -11.90
N THR A 114 -15.06 11.33 -10.71
CA THR A 114 -16.00 10.45 -9.97
C THR A 114 -16.84 11.24 -8.97
N SER A 115 -18.02 10.70 -8.63
CA SER A 115 -18.87 11.24 -7.57
C SER A 115 -18.17 11.27 -6.21
N LYS A 116 -17.21 10.38 -5.98
CA LYS A 116 -16.41 10.33 -4.72
C LYS A 116 -15.55 11.58 -4.55
N LEU A 117 -14.81 11.99 -5.59
CA LEU A 117 -14.03 13.23 -5.54
C LEU A 117 -14.95 14.46 -5.38
N ALA A 118 -16.08 14.47 -6.10
CA ALA A 118 -17.06 15.55 -5.97
C ALA A 118 -17.63 15.65 -4.55
N SER A 119 -17.96 14.51 -3.93
CA SER A 119 -18.45 14.45 -2.55
C SER A 119 -17.38 14.85 -1.53
N ALA A 120 -16.13 14.49 -1.77
CA ALA A 120 -14.99 14.89 -0.95
C ALA A 120 -14.58 16.37 -1.18
N LYS A 121 -15.14 17.03 -2.19
CA LYS A 121 -14.84 18.43 -2.58
C LYS A 121 -13.35 18.66 -2.82
N ILE A 122 -12.68 17.69 -3.42
CA ILE A 122 -11.25 17.73 -3.72
C ILE A 122 -11.01 17.31 -5.18
N SER A 123 -10.02 17.90 -5.84
CA SER A 123 -9.58 17.45 -7.15
C SER A 123 -8.71 16.18 -7.05
N TYR A 124 -8.56 15.46 -8.17
CA TYR A 124 -7.64 14.34 -8.24
C TYR A 124 -6.20 14.74 -7.88
N ASP A 125 -5.75 15.86 -8.45
CA ASP A 125 -4.36 16.29 -8.28
C ASP A 125 -4.08 16.82 -6.86
N ASP A 126 -5.05 17.50 -6.24
CA ASP A 126 -4.94 17.92 -4.84
C ASP A 126 -4.95 16.71 -3.89
N MET A 127 -5.83 15.73 -4.13
CA MET A 127 -5.84 14.49 -3.34
C MET A 127 -4.52 13.73 -3.48
N TYR A 128 -3.98 13.65 -4.70
CA TYR A 128 -2.66 13.03 -4.93
C TYR A 128 -1.56 13.77 -4.17
N ALA A 129 -1.46 15.09 -4.31
CA ALA A 129 -0.43 15.88 -3.66
C ALA A 129 -0.48 15.72 -2.14
N THR A 130 -1.68 15.80 -1.55
CA THR A 130 -1.88 15.70 -0.11
C THR A 130 -1.56 14.29 0.41
N LEU A 131 -1.97 13.23 -0.28
CA LEU A 131 -1.63 11.85 0.07
C LEU A 131 -0.12 11.63 0.03
N ARG A 132 0.52 12.05 -1.07
CA ARG A 132 1.98 11.92 -1.25
C ARG A 132 2.74 12.59 -0.10
N ASP A 133 2.37 13.82 0.23
CA ASP A 133 3.04 14.62 1.25
C ASP A 133 2.83 14.03 2.66
N ALA A 134 1.61 13.54 2.98
CA ALA A 134 1.30 12.90 4.25
C ALA A 134 2.09 11.62 4.46
N TYR A 135 2.12 10.72 3.47
CA TYR A 135 2.89 9.47 3.57
C TYR A 135 4.40 9.70 3.58
N ALA A 136 4.91 10.68 2.79
CA ALA A 136 6.31 11.06 2.82
C ALA A 136 6.71 11.69 4.16
N LYS A 137 5.83 12.47 4.80
CA LYS A 137 6.03 13.01 6.14
C LYS A 137 6.12 11.88 7.17
N ALA A 138 5.17 10.95 7.16
CA ALA A 138 5.18 9.79 8.05
C ALA A 138 6.46 8.95 7.89
N ALA A 139 6.89 8.68 6.65
CA ALA A 139 8.10 7.92 6.39
C ALA A 139 9.36 8.61 6.97
N ARG A 140 9.44 9.93 6.89
CA ARG A 140 10.56 10.70 7.50
C ARG A 140 10.49 10.73 9.02
N GLU A 141 9.31 11.00 9.61
CA GLU A 141 9.15 11.14 11.06
C GLU A 141 9.40 9.84 11.82
N PHE A 142 9.05 8.71 11.22
CA PHE A 142 9.18 7.39 11.85
C PHE A 142 10.35 6.55 11.31
N ASP A 143 11.28 7.13 10.57
CA ASP A 143 12.41 6.44 9.92
C ASP A 143 11.97 5.17 9.16
N GLY A 144 10.84 5.28 8.47
CA GLY A 144 10.21 4.19 7.73
C GLY A 144 10.57 4.18 6.25
N LEU A 145 10.21 3.10 5.57
CA LEU A 145 10.26 3.02 4.11
C LEU A 145 8.96 3.52 3.50
N LEU A 146 9.04 4.20 2.37
CA LEU A 146 7.87 4.55 1.57
C LEU A 146 7.75 3.61 0.36
N VAL A 147 6.59 2.97 0.18
CA VAL A 147 6.23 2.27 -1.05
C VAL A 147 5.29 3.17 -1.85
N PRO A 148 5.77 3.79 -2.95
CA PRO A 148 5.09 4.91 -3.60
C PRO A 148 4.03 4.44 -4.62
N VAL A 149 3.03 3.70 -4.16
CA VAL A 149 2.01 3.12 -5.07
C VAL A 149 1.12 4.21 -5.66
N GLY A 150 0.76 5.22 -4.87
CA GLY A 150 0.00 6.38 -5.35
C GLY A 150 0.73 7.15 -6.46
N ASP A 151 2.07 7.26 -6.37
CA ASP A 151 2.89 7.84 -7.43
C ASP A 151 2.81 7.01 -8.72
N GLY A 152 2.74 5.68 -8.58
CA GLY A 152 2.56 4.77 -9.71
C GLY A 152 1.22 4.96 -10.41
N PHE A 153 0.13 5.06 -9.64
CA PHE A 153 -1.20 5.37 -10.18
C PHE A 153 -1.22 6.72 -10.91
N HIS A 154 -0.62 7.74 -10.29
CA HIS A 154 -0.56 9.08 -10.89
C HIS A 154 0.27 9.09 -12.18
N LEU A 155 1.44 8.47 -12.19
CA LEU A 155 2.33 8.41 -13.35
C LEU A 155 1.67 7.67 -14.54
N ILE A 156 0.98 6.55 -14.28
CA ILE A 156 0.27 5.81 -15.32
C ILE A 156 -0.88 6.63 -15.87
N ARG A 157 -1.66 7.29 -15.00
CA ARG A 157 -2.74 8.21 -15.46
C ARG A 157 -2.21 9.32 -16.36
N GLN A 158 -1.04 9.88 -16.04
CA GLN A 158 -0.43 10.93 -16.89
C GLN A 158 0.02 10.41 -18.26
N ARG A 159 0.58 9.20 -18.31
CA ARG A 159 1.19 8.65 -19.53
C ARG A 159 0.22 7.87 -20.41
N LYS A 160 -0.71 7.15 -19.79
CA LYS A 160 -1.70 6.28 -20.45
C LYS A 160 -3.04 6.37 -19.73
N PRO A 161 -3.80 7.46 -19.89
CA PRO A 161 -5.07 7.68 -19.18
C PRO A 161 -6.12 6.59 -19.44
N GLU A 162 -6.00 5.86 -20.57
CA GLU A 162 -6.86 4.71 -20.90
C GLU A 162 -6.50 3.44 -20.12
N PHE A 163 -5.35 3.42 -19.44
CA PHE A 163 -4.90 2.27 -18.67
C PHE A 163 -5.44 2.36 -17.23
N SER A 164 -6.65 1.86 -17.01
CA SER A 164 -7.26 1.89 -15.68
C SER A 164 -6.63 0.90 -14.72
N LEU A 165 -6.33 1.37 -13.52
CA LEU A 165 -5.88 0.59 -12.36
C LEU A 165 -7.01 0.35 -11.35
N TYR A 166 -8.22 0.84 -11.64
CA TYR A 166 -9.36 0.83 -10.74
C TYR A 166 -10.38 -0.25 -11.09
N MET A 167 -11.10 -0.69 -10.07
CA MET A 167 -12.36 -1.42 -10.23
C MET A 167 -13.46 -0.46 -10.72
N PRO A 168 -14.63 -0.97 -11.14
CA PRO A 168 -15.76 -0.12 -11.58
C PRO A 168 -16.27 0.88 -10.53
N ASP A 169 -15.93 0.68 -9.27
CA ASP A 169 -16.26 1.61 -8.18
C ASP A 169 -15.37 2.86 -8.11
N ALA A 170 -14.34 2.91 -8.98
CA ALA A 170 -13.46 4.03 -9.19
C ALA A 170 -12.54 4.41 -8.00
N PHE A 171 -12.28 3.47 -7.08
CA PHE A 171 -11.37 3.68 -5.96
C PHE A 171 -10.61 2.43 -5.52
N HIS A 172 -11.23 1.24 -5.55
CA HIS A 172 -10.49 0.01 -5.27
C HIS A 172 -9.57 -0.36 -6.44
N PRO A 173 -8.42 -1.01 -6.16
CA PRO A 173 -7.52 -1.42 -7.21
C PRO A 173 -8.07 -2.64 -7.94
N ASN A 174 -7.99 -2.64 -9.27
CA ASN A 174 -8.15 -3.87 -10.04
C ASN A 174 -6.86 -4.74 -9.94
N LEU A 175 -6.81 -5.88 -10.62
CA LEU A 175 -5.62 -6.76 -10.57
C LEU A 175 -4.33 -6.06 -11.03
N ALA A 176 -4.40 -5.17 -12.01
CA ALA A 176 -3.23 -4.40 -12.48
C ALA A 176 -2.73 -3.43 -11.41
N GLY A 177 -3.64 -2.76 -10.68
CA GLY A 177 -3.29 -1.88 -9.56
C GLY A 177 -2.65 -2.64 -8.40
N SER A 178 -3.19 -3.79 -8.03
CA SER A 178 -2.60 -4.64 -6.99
C SER A 178 -1.26 -5.25 -7.41
N TYR A 179 -1.10 -5.61 -8.69
CA TYR A 179 0.18 -6.07 -9.21
C TYR A 179 1.25 -4.99 -9.21
N LEU A 180 0.90 -3.74 -9.58
CA LEU A 180 1.81 -2.60 -9.45
C LEU A 180 2.28 -2.42 -8.00
N ALA A 181 1.35 -2.51 -7.03
CA ALA A 181 1.69 -2.45 -5.62
C ALA A 181 2.67 -3.58 -5.24
N ALA A 182 2.39 -4.83 -5.62
CA ALA A 182 3.28 -5.96 -5.36
C ALA A 182 4.69 -5.77 -5.96
N CYS A 183 4.79 -5.23 -7.19
CA CYS A 183 6.07 -4.90 -7.83
C CYS A 183 6.86 -3.84 -7.03
N LEU A 184 6.19 -2.80 -6.55
CA LEU A 184 6.80 -1.73 -5.76
C LEU A 184 7.24 -2.24 -4.36
N PHE A 185 6.41 -3.06 -3.71
CA PHE A 185 6.81 -3.73 -2.46
C PHE A 185 8.02 -4.61 -2.66
N PHE A 186 8.02 -5.46 -3.68
CA PHE A 186 9.16 -6.31 -3.98
C PHE A 186 10.45 -5.51 -4.14
N GLY A 187 10.47 -4.52 -5.03
CA GLY A 187 11.69 -3.75 -5.26
C GLY A 187 12.13 -2.93 -4.05
N ARG A 188 11.18 -2.36 -3.28
CA ARG A 188 11.50 -1.57 -2.08
C ARG A 188 12.05 -2.41 -0.93
N LEU A 189 11.52 -3.62 -0.72
CA LEU A 189 11.91 -4.45 0.43
C LEU A 189 13.08 -5.38 0.12
N SER A 190 13.24 -5.83 -1.13
CA SER A 190 14.35 -6.71 -1.54
C SER A 190 15.57 -5.94 -2.04
N GLY A 191 15.39 -4.72 -2.58
CA GLY A 191 16.42 -4.02 -3.34
C GLY A 191 16.66 -4.58 -4.75
N LEU A 192 15.89 -5.60 -5.16
CA LEU A 192 16.00 -6.24 -6.47
C LEU A 192 15.11 -5.54 -7.51
N SER A 193 15.42 -5.76 -8.79
CA SER A 193 14.63 -5.16 -9.88
C SER A 193 13.26 -5.81 -10.02
N PRO A 194 12.14 -5.05 -10.00
CA PRO A 194 10.81 -5.57 -10.29
C PRO A 194 10.67 -6.20 -11.69
N LEU A 195 11.60 -5.90 -12.61
CA LEU A 195 11.57 -6.47 -13.96
C LEU A 195 11.71 -8.00 -13.99
N MET A 196 12.27 -8.60 -12.94
CA MET A 196 12.43 -10.05 -12.81
C MET A 196 11.16 -10.78 -12.36
N LEU A 197 10.12 -10.07 -11.93
CA LEU A 197 8.89 -10.69 -11.46
C LEU A 197 8.09 -11.35 -12.57
N SER A 198 7.46 -12.47 -12.25
CA SER A 198 6.58 -13.19 -13.16
C SER A 198 5.26 -12.44 -13.39
N THR A 199 4.55 -12.81 -14.46
CA THR A 199 3.23 -12.25 -14.78
C THR A 199 2.13 -13.11 -14.16
N PRO A 200 1.21 -12.56 -13.36
CA PRO A 200 0.06 -13.28 -12.84
C PRO A 200 -0.82 -13.84 -13.98
N LYS A 201 -1.32 -15.07 -13.83
CA LYS A 201 -2.08 -15.79 -14.89
C LYS A 201 -3.25 -14.99 -15.48
N LYS A 202 -3.90 -14.13 -14.68
CA LYS A 202 -5.08 -13.36 -15.11
C LYS A 202 -4.74 -11.95 -15.60
N LEU A 203 -3.45 -11.58 -15.66
CA LEU A 203 -3.00 -10.28 -16.13
C LEU A 203 -2.37 -10.43 -17.51
N ASP A 204 -2.73 -9.52 -18.42
CA ASP A 204 -2.12 -9.45 -19.75
C ASP A 204 -0.61 -9.21 -19.65
N ALA A 205 0.18 -9.92 -20.45
CA ALA A 205 1.65 -9.90 -20.37
C ALA A 205 2.24 -8.52 -20.68
N TYR A 206 1.69 -7.81 -21.67
CA TYR A 206 2.13 -6.46 -22.03
C TYR A 206 1.82 -5.46 -20.90
N LYS A 207 0.63 -5.57 -20.31
CA LYS A 207 0.25 -4.77 -19.13
C LYS A 207 1.18 -5.04 -17.96
N ALA A 208 1.46 -6.31 -17.66
CA ALA A 208 2.36 -6.68 -16.56
C ALA A 208 3.79 -6.14 -16.78
N GLN A 209 4.32 -6.24 -18.01
CA GLN A 209 5.64 -5.69 -18.35
C GLN A 209 5.68 -4.17 -18.10
N TYR A 210 4.69 -3.44 -18.60
CA TYR A 210 4.59 -2.00 -18.41
C TYR A 210 4.56 -1.60 -16.92
N LEU A 211 3.80 -2.34 -16.09
CA LEU A 211 3.71 -2.09 -14.64
C LEU A 211 5.05 -2.33 -13.93
N ARG A 212 5.80 -3.36 -14.32
CA ARG A 212 7.16 -3.59 -13.80
C ARG A 212 8.12 -2.45 -14.17
N GLU A 213 8.03 -1.94 -15.40
CA GLU A 213 8.85 -0.81 -15.86
C GLU A 213 8.53 0.47 -15.07
N ILE A 214 7.27 0.77 -14.82
CA ILE A 214 6.83 1.89 -13.96
C ILE A 214 7.36 1.71 -12.54
N ALA A 215 7.24 0.50 -11.97
CA ALA A 215 7.76 0.23 -10.64
C ALA A 215 9.28 0.41 -10.57
N GLN A 216 10.02 -0.11 -11.56
CA GLN A 216 11.48 0.08 -11.65
C GLN A 216 11.85 1.55 -11.70
N GLU A 217 11.20 2.34 -12.55
CA GLU A 217 11.47 3.77 -12.68
C GLU A 217 11.27 4.52 -11.35
N LEU A 218 10.15 4.25 -10.64
CA LEU A 218 9.85 4.92 -9.38
C LEU A 218 10.82 4.57 -8.25
N LEU A 219 11.40 3.38 -8.28
CA LEU A 219 12.35 2.93 -7.26
C LEU A 219 13.78 3.42 -7.50
N THR A 220 14.08 3.91 -8.70
CA THR A 220 15.41 4.43 -9.07
C THR A 220 15.51 5.96 -9.03
N ARG A 221 14.40 6.65 -8.77
CA ARG A 221 14.35 8.10 -8.52
C ARG A 221 14.74 8.43 -7.08
#